data_ad66067583a741eb457dab9c045b51de
#
_entry.id   ad66067583a741eb457dab9c045b51de
#
_cell.length_a   1.000
_cell.length_b   1.000
_cell.length_c   1.000
_cell.angle_alpha   90.00
_cell.angle_beta   90.00
_cell.angle_gamma   90.00
#
_symmetry.space_group_name_H-M   'P 1'
#
loop_
_entity.id
_entity.type
_entity.pdbx_description
1 polymer ?
#
loop_
_entity_poly.entity_id
_entity_poly.type
_entity_poly.pdbx_seq_one_letter_code
_entity_poly.pdbx_strand_id
1 'polypeptide(L)'
;YQNRNGKPFSWDDVFPGYSKLTPQARSAYFLRDDLTDTEISSLKDYGADMSLYLPSGNEARLKAAYAQRDPRLAATVILPYSTYVGGSTGAALTYTSRHPYRRDTAPELDLQTRYTTRMYYWMRKFVARGTECQASEYTGIDMPVFRYADVLLCLAEALNEQGRTPEAIGYVNKVRDRAGVAELDSNTWTAVEGQDDLRQRIIDEKHWEFAGESGTLYEDELRWGVWHQRRFLGSAPGEQSEAGLKQVWGENVAPYIYAGDYCYRWAVPQS
;
A
#
# COMPACT_ATOMS: atom_id res chain seq x y z
N TYR A 1 -3.26 4.21 2.87
CA TYR A 1 -3.94 3.81 4.11
C TYR A 1 -3.73 4.85 5.20
N GLN A 2 -4.79 5.14 5.94
CA GLN A 2 -4.82 6.03 7.11
C GLN A 2 -4.27 5.34 8.39
N ASN A 3 -4.29 6.05 9.49
CA ASN A 3 -4.13 5.48 10.82
C ASN A 3 -5.46 4.87 11.30
N ARG A 4 -5.40 3.98 12.30
CA ARG A 4 -6.58 3.30 12.85
C ARG A 4 -7.64 4.26 13.40
N ASN A 5 -7.23 5.42 13.91
CA ASN A 5 -8.13 6.47 14.41
C ASN A 5 -8.70 7.38 13.31
N GLY A 6 -8.43 7.10 12.03
CA GLY A 6 -8.90 7.89 10.89
C GLY A 6 -8.00 9.07 10.49
N LYS A 7 -6.95 9.38 11.27
CA LYS A 7 -5.99 10.42 10.88
C LYS A 7 -5.25 10.01 9.60
N PRO A 8 -5.13 10.89 8.59
CA PRO A 8 -4.23 10.65 7.47
C PRO A 8 -2.82 10.34 7.96
N PHE A 9 -2.18 9.36 7.33
CA PHE A 9 -0.81 8.99 7.72
C PHE A 9 0.21 9.95 7.12
N SER A 10 1.16 10.36 7.94
CA SER A 10 2.35 11.08 7.52
C SER A 10 3.60 10.43 8.12
N TRP A 11 4.66 10.32 7.32
CA TRP A 11 5.96 9.89 7.83
C TRP A 11 6.56 10.89 8.83
N ASP A 12 6.20 12.18 8.72
CA ASP A 12 6.63 13.21 9.67
C ASP A 12 6.06 13.01 11.08
N ASP A 13 4.91 12.34 11.20
CA ASP A 13 4.35 11.96 12.51
C ASP A 13 5.20 10.90 13.23
N VAL A 14 5.94 10.11 12.46
CA VAL A 14 6.77 9.00 12.98
C VAL A 14 8.24 9.37 13.04
N PHE A 15 8.73 10.02 11.99
CA PHE A 15 10.10 10.49 11.84
C PHE A 15 10.08 12.01 11.62
N PRO A 16 10.13 12.83 12.68
CA PRO A 16 10.04 14.29 12.57
C PRO A 16 11.03 14.85 11.54
N GLY A 17 10.52 15.62 10.58
CA GLY A 17 11.31 16.20 9.51
C GLY A 17 11.57 15.30 8.30
N TYR A 18 10.97 14.09 8.24
CA TYR A 18 11.14 13.14 7.15
C TYR A 18 10.85 13.74 5.76
N SER A 19 9.78 14.53 5.63
CA SER A 19 9.40 15.17 4.37
C SER A 19 10.45 16.13 3.82
N LYS A 20 11.29 16.69 4.69
CA LYS A 20 12.37 17.62 4.34
C LYS A 20 13.68 16.94 3.96
N LEU A 21 13.78 15.64 4.18
CA LEU A 21 14.96 14.86 3.84
C LEU A 21 15.03 14.60 2.34
N THR A 22 16.25 14.49 1.84
CA THR A 22 16.47 13.98 0.49
C THR A 22 16.00 12.53 0.37
N PRO A 23 15.61 12.04 -0.82
CA PRO A 23 15.29 10.63 -1.03
C PRO A 23 16.40 9.69 -0.56
N GLN A 24 17.65 10.07 -0.76
CA GLN A 24 18.84 9.31 -0.35
C GLN A 24 18.92 9.15 1.17
N ALA A 25 18.67 10.23 1.93
CA ALA A 25 18.68 10.20 3.40
C ALA A 25 17.46 9.42 3.96
N ARG A 26 16.31 9.47 3.30
CA ARG A 26 15.12 8.70 3.70
C ARG A 26 15.37 7.20 3.68
N SER A 27 16.25 6.71 2.80
CA SER A 27 16.57 5.28 2.68
C SER A 27 17.05 4.66 3.99
N ALA A 28 17.78 5.42 4.81
CA ALA A 28 18.31 4.95 6.08
C ALA A 28 17.25 4.41 7.04
N TYR A 29 16.02 4.93 6.97
CA TYR A 29 14.91 4.48 7.83
C TYR A 29 14.37 3.09 7.46
N PHE A 30 14.64 2.62 6.23
CA PHE A 30 14.09 1.36 5.71
C PHE A 30 15.10 0.21 5.71
N LEU A 31 16.34 0.48 6.15
CA LEU A 31 17.38 -0.53 6.19
C LEU A 31 17.27 -1.39 7.45
N ARG A 32 17.64 -2.67 7.35
CA ARG A 32 17.70 -3.59 8.48
C ARG A 32 18.78 -3.22 9.48
N ASP A 33 18.68 -3.75 10.67
CA ASP A 33 19.74 -3.69 11.67
C ASP A 33 20.98 -4.48 11.22
N ASP A 34 22.13 -4.20 11.84
CA ASP A 34 23.38 -4.96 11.71
C ASP A 34 23.91 -5.09 10.28
N LEU A 35 23.90 -3.99 9.50
CA LEU A 35 24.59 -3.95 8.22
C LEU A 35 26.09 -4.09 8.41
N THR A 36 26.72 -4.91 7.57
CA THR A 36 28.19 -5.00 7.50
C THR A 36 28.78 -3.79 6.80
N ASP A 37 30.06 -3.52 7.03
CA ASP A 37 30.77 -2.42 6.34
C ASP A 37 30.73 -2.56 4.80
N THR A 38 30.78 -3.80 4.32
CA THR A 38 30.66 -4.09 2.88
C THR A 38 29.27 -3.72 2.35
N GLU A 39 28.21 -4.03 3.08
CA GLU A 39 26.85 -3.66 2.69
C GLU A 39 26.64 -2.15 2.75
N ILE A 40 27.16 -1.49 3.79
CA ILE A 40 27.13 -0.04 3.91
C ILE A 40 27.85 0.63 2.74
N SER A 41 29.03 0.13 2.38
CA SER A 41 29.79 0.63 1.21
C SER A 41 28.98 0.48 -0.07
N SER A 42 28.43 -0.73 -0.31
CA SER A 42 27.63 -1.01 -1.49
C SER A 42 26.38 -0.11 -1.58
N LEU A 43 25.69 0.13 -0.47
CA LEU A 43 24.53 1.03 -0.44
C LEU A 43 24.92 2.47 -0.77
N LYS A 44 26.07 2.95 -0.28
CA LYS A 44 26.61 4.27 -0.64
C LYS A 44 26.95 4.36 -2.13
N ASP A 45 27.53 3.31 -2.69
CA ASP A 45 27.84 3.24 -4.13
C ASP A 45 26.56 3.33 -4.99
N TYR A 46 25.43 2.85 -4.46
CA TYR A 46 24.10 3.03 -5.06
C TYR A 46 23.43 4.38 -4.75
N GLY A 47 24.09 5.27 -4.01
CA GLY A 47 23.62 6.62 -3.72
C GLY A 47 22.88 6.80 -2.40
N ALA A 48 22.85 5.79 -1.50
CA ALA A 48 22.23 5.93 -0.20
C ALA A 48 23.01 6.86 0.73
N ASP A 49 22.32 7.78 1.40
CA ASP A 49 22.90 8.56 2.49
C ASP A 49 22.67 7.83 3.83
N MET A 50 23.75 7.36 4.40
CA MET A 50 23.74 6.57 5.63
C MET A 50 23.80 7.41 6.91
N SER A 51 23.72 8.74 6.84
CA SER A 51 23.86 9.64 7.98
C SER A 51 22.82 9.42 9.09
N LEU A 52 21.64 8.93 8.71
CA LEU A 52 20.52 8.66 9.64
C LEU A 52 20.34 7.17 9.94
N TYR A 53 21.24 6.33 9.45
CA TYR A 53 21.18 4.91 9.72
C TYR A 53 21.48 4.59 11.17
N LEU A 54 20.67 3.74 11.80
CA LEU A 54 20.91 3.19 13.13
C LEU A 54 21.29 1.72 12.98
N PRO A 55 22.52 1.33 13.40
CA PRO A 55 22.95 -0.07 13.32
C PRO A 55 22.12 -1.03 14.19
N SER A 56 21.39 -0.50 15.18
CA SER A 56 20.51 -1.26 16.07
C SER A 56 19.24 -0.47 16.34
N GLY A 57 18.11 -1.17 16.35
CA GLY A 57 16.80 -0.58 16.62
C GLY A 57 16.11 0.07 15.41
N ASN A 58 16.74 0.06 14.25
CA ASN A 58 16.14 0.60 13.02
C ASN A 58 14.90 -0.19 12.60
N GLU A 59 14.97 -1.52 12.63
CA GLU A 59 13.84 -2.40 12.35
C GLU A 59 12.69 -2.16 13.35
N ALA A 60 13.01 -2.00 14.63
CA ALA A 60 12.01 -1.77 15.67
C ALA A 60 11.25 -0.45 15.48
N ARG A 61 11.97 0.64 15.16
CA ARG A 61 11.32 1.94 14.90
C ARG A 61 10.41 1.89 13.67
N LEU A 62 10.80 1.17 12.63
CA LEU A 62 9.97 1.04 11.44
C LEU A 62 8.74 0.15 11.69
N LYS A 63 8.88 -0.95 12.44
CA LYS A 63 7.74 -1.74 12.91
C LYS A 63 6.73 -0.90 13.69
N ALA A 64 7.23 -0.04 14.59
CA ALA A 64 6.38 0.87 15.37
C ALA A 64 5.60 1.84 14.48
N ALA A 65 6.19 2.30 13.35
CA ALA A 65 5.52 3.16 12.38
C ALA A 65 4.28 2.52 11.77
N TYR A 66 4.26 1.21 11.63
CA TYR A 66 3.12 0.48 11.07
C TYR A 66 2.08 0.03 12.12
N ALA A 67 2.41 0.07 13.41
CA ALA A 67 1.56 -0.49 14.48
C ALA A 67 0.20 0.20 14.60
N GLN A 68 0.13 1.50 14.31
CA GLN A 68 -1.10 2.30 14.42
C GLN A 68 -1.82 2.49 13.09
N ARG A 69 -1.36 1.84 12.03
CA ARG A 69 -1.99 1.94 10.70
C ARG A 69 -3.29 1.15 10.64
N ASP A 70 -4.09 1.49 9.66
CA ASP A 70 -5.28 0.73 9.27
C ASP A 70 -4.94 -0.77 9.15
N PRO A 71 -5.63 -1.67 9.85
CA PRO A 71 -5.33 -3.11 9.83
C PRO A 71 -5.36 -3.74 8.44
N ARG A 72 -6.13 -3.16 7.53
CA ARG A 72 -6.20 -3.64 6.13
C ARG A 72 -4.87 -3.51 5.40
N LEU A 73 -4.01 -2.57 5.79
CA LEU A 73 -2.67 -2.46 5.21
C LEU A 73 -1.89 -3.76 5.41
N ALA A 74 -1.84 -4.28 6.64
CA ALA A 74 -1.15 -5.53 6.95
C ALA A 74 -1.86 -6.78 6.38
N ALA A 75 -3.17 -6.68 6.12
CA ALA A 75 -3.92 -7.75 5.45
C ALA A 75 -3.68 -7.78 3.93
N THR A 76 -3.39 -6.63 3.33
CA THR A 76 -3.21 -6.47 1.89
C THR A 76 -1.77 -6.75 1.45
N VAL A 77 -0.79 -6.28 2.23
CA VAL A 77 0.63 -6.39 1.89
C VAL A 77 1.46 -6.92 3.06
N ILE A 78 2.60 -7.52 2.74
CA ILE A 78 3.60 -7.90 3.73
C ILE A 78 4.37 -6.63 4.08
N LEU A 79 4.24 -6.20 5.33
CA LEU A 79 4.90 -4.98 5.80
C LEU A 79 6.40 -5.19 5.97
N PRO A 80 7.22 -4.16 5.79
CA PRO A 80 8.64 -4.21 6.13
C PRO A 80 8.85 -4.73 7.55
N TYR A 81 9.78 -5.66 7.70
CA TYR A 81 10.15 -6.30 8.97
C TYR A 81 9.03 -7.09 9.68
N SER A 82 7.89 -7.31 9.00
CA SER A 82 6.89 -8.27 9.46
C SER A 82 7.23 -9.69 8.99
N THR A 83 6.66 -10.67 9.67
CA THR A 83 6.80 -12.08 9.29
C THR A 83 5.67 -12.52 8.35
N TYR A 84 6.01 -13.40 7.45
CA TYR A 84 5.08 -14.07 6.55
C TYR A 84 5.32 -15.58 6.61
N VAL A 85 4.24 -16.35 6.71
CA VAL A 85 4.32 -17.81 6.62
C VAL A 85 3.99 -18.22 5.20
N GLY A 86 4.99 -18.68 4.49
CA GLY A 86 4.93 -19.18 3.14
C GLY A 86 5.48 -20.58 3.03
N GLY A 87 5.92 -20.97 1.86
CA GLY A 87 6.58 -22.23 1.60
C GLY A 87 6.39 -22.67 0.17
N SER A 88 7.25 -23.56 -0.28
CA SER A 88 7.06 -24.34 -1.49
C SER A 88 7.08 -25.81 -1.10
N THR A 89 6.41 -26.67 -1.83
CA THR A 89 6.47 -28.12 -1.58
C THR A 89 5.83 -28.62 -0.28
N GLY A 90 4.83 -27.94 0.26
CA GLY A 90 4.06 -28.43 1.41
C GLY A 90 4.72 -28.21 2.78
N ALA A 91 5.88 -27.56 2.85
CA ALA A 91 6.52 -27.17 4.09
C ALA A 91 6.22 -25.69 4.40
N ALA A 92 5.72 -25.42 5.62
CA ALA A 92 5.55 -24.06 6.10
C ALA A 92 6.90 -23.48 6.52
N LEU A 93 7.27 -22.34 5.92
CA LEU A 93 8.49 -21.62 6.25
C LEU A 93 8.11 -20.17 6.65
N THR A 94 8.82 -19.65 7.64
CA THR A 94 8.62 -18.27 8.07
C THR A 94 9.67 -17.38 7.44
N TYR A 95 9.20 -16.34 6.78
CA TYR A 95 10.04 -15.33 6.14
C TYR A 95 9.86 -13.98 6.83
N THR A 96 10.93 -13.18 6.84
CA THR A 96 10.87 -11.78 7.26
C THR A 96 11.16 -10.87 6.07
N SER A 97 10.37 -9.81 5.91
CA SER A 97 10.61 -8.81 4.85
C SER A 97 11.70 -7.84 5.30
N ARG A 98 12.96 -8.15 5.06
CA ARG A 98 14.12 -7.30 5.38
C ARG A 98 14.75 -6.66 4.15
N HIS A 99 15.31 -5.49 4.32
CA HIS A 99 16.06 -4.82 3.27
C HIS A 99 17.40 -4.25 3.79
N PRO A 100 18.51 -4.55 3.12
CA PRO A 100 18.69 -5.66 2.17
C PRO A 100 18.40 -7.02 2.85
N TYR A 101 18.03 -8.04 2.09
CA TYR A 101 17.81 -9.36 2.67
C TYR A 101 19.11 -9.92 3.24
N ARG A 102 19.01 -10.65 4.35
CA ARG A 102 20.18 -11.13 5.09
C ARG A 102 20.48 -12.59 4.84
N ARG A 103 19.46 -13.42 4.77
CA ARG A 103 19.60 -14.87 4.75
C ARG A 103 18.58 -15.55 3.85
N ASP A 104 19.05 -16.60 3.20
CA ASP A 104 18.28 -17.54 2.40
C ASP A 104 18.24 -18.94 3.01
N THR A 105 18.77 -19.12 4.23
CA THR A 105 18.86 -20.40 4.94
C THR A 105 18.11 -20.39 6.28
N ALA A 106 17.40 -21.50 6.55
CA ALA A 106 16.72 -21.71 7.83
C ALA A 106 17.70 -21.61 9.03
N PRO A 107 17.25 -21.23 10.24
CA PRO A 107 15.84 -20.97 10.60
C PRO A 107 15.34 -19.54 10.24
N GLU A 108 16.21 -18.62 9.91
CA GLU A 108 15.86 -17.25 9.58
C GLU A 108 15.92 -17.05 8.07
N LEU A 109 14.76 -17.01 7.46
CA LEU A 109 14.62 -16.73 6.03
C LEU A 109 14.16 -15.31 5.83
N ASP A 110 14.81 -14.61 4.92
CA ASP A 110 14.33 -13.30 4.48
C ASP A 110 13.62 -13.41 3.13
N LEU A 111 12.56 -12.64 2.98
CA LEU A 111 11.94 -12.46 1.66
C LEU A 111 12.97 -11.80 0.74
N GLN A 112 13.38 -12.54 -0.29
CA GLN A 112 14.31 -12.03 -1.27
C GLN A 112 13.64 -10.92 -2.09
N THR A 113 14.22 -9.73 -2.05
CA THR A 113 13.96 -8.73 -3.07
C THR A 113 14.94 -8.98 -4.22
N ARG A 114 14.45 -9.09 -5.42
CA ARG A 114 15.28 -9.38 -6.61
C ARG A 114 16.44 -8.39 -6.79
N TYR A 115 16.34 -7.23 -6.16
CA TYR A 115 17.32 -6.16 -6.25
C TYR A 115 17.61 -5.59 -4.86
N THR A 116 18.88 -5.53 -4.49
CA THR A 116 19.37 -5.00 -3.22
C THR A 116 18.98 -3.53 -2.99
N THR A 117 18.66 -2.81 -4.06
CA THR A 117 18.36 -1.38 -4.08
C THR A 117 16.88 -1.06 -4.07
N ARG A 118 15.99 -2.07 -4.14
CA ARG A 118 14.54 -1.86 -4.26
C ARG A 118 13.81 -2.57 -3.15
N MET A 119 12.96 -1.83 -2.44
CA MET A 119 12.04 -2.37 -1.47
C MET A 119 10.64 -2.33 -2.06
N TYR A 120 9.97 -3.46 -2.05
CA TYR A 120 8.58 -3.59 -2.49
C TYR A 120 7.69 -4.00 -1.33
N TYR A 121 6.44 -3.55 -1.37
CA TYR A 121 5.39 -4.19 -0.64
C TYR A 121 4.95 -5.42 -1.42
N TRP A 122 5.21 -6.60 -0.87
CA TRP A 122 4.73 -7.84 -1.44
C TRP A 122 3.24 -7.98 -1.17
N MET A 123 2.49 -8.38 -2.18
CA MET A 123 1.06 -8.65 -2.01
C MET A 123 0.88 -9.86 -1.11
N ARG A 124 -0.03 -9.72 -0.13
CA ARG A 124 -0.44 -10.79 0.77
C ARG A 124 -1.85 -11.27 0.50
N LYS A 125 -2.68 -10.40 -0.03
CA LYS A 125 -4.06 -10.68 -0.39
C LYS A 125 -4.08 -11.74 -1.49
N PHE A 126 -4.94 -12.75 -1.37
CA PHE A 126 -5.05 -13.90 -2.27
C PHE A 126 -3.79 -14.77 -2.39
N VAL A 127 -2.96 -14.77 -1.36
CA VAL A 127 -1.82 -15.67 -1.29
C VAL A 127 -2.06 -16.70 -0.20
N ALA A 128 -1.90 -18.00 -0.54
CA ALA A 128 -2.03 -19.11 0.39
C ALA A 128 -0.97 -19.01 1.50
N ARG A 129 -1.25 -19.58 2.66
CA ARG A 129 -0.35 -19.56 3.82
C ARG A 129 -0.01 -20.97 4.28
N GLY A 130 1.20 -21.09 4.82
CA GLY A 130 1.64 -22.34 5.47
C GLY A 130 1.73 -23.51 4.49
N THR A 131 1.29 -24.67 4.93
CA THR A 131 1.36 -25.92 4.15
C THR A 131 0.46 -25.91 2.90
N GLU A 132 -0.49 -24.99 2.82
CA GLU A 132 -1.33 -24.78 1.64
C GLU A 132 -0.62 -24.01 0.53
N CYS A 133 0.54 -23.43 0.83
CA CYS A 133 1.40 -22.80 -0.17
C CYS A 133 2.00 -23.86 -1.07
N GLN A 134 1.37 -24.11 -2.18
CA GLN A 134 1.91 -24.95 -3.25
C GLN A 134 2.53 -24.08 -4.34
N ALA A 135 3.11 -24.70 -5.35
CA ALA A 135 3.54 -23.97 -6.53
C ALA A 135 2.37 -23.12 -7.06
N SER A 136 2.67 -21.93 -7.56
CA SER A 136 1.69 -20.89 -7.96
C SER A 136 0.56 -21.36 -8.89
N GLU A 137 0.74 -22.50 -9.53
CA GLU A 137 -0.20 -23.10 -10.48
C GLU A 137 -1.35 -23.87 -9.80
N TYR A 138 -1.25 -24.17 -8.49
CA TYR A 138 -2.16 -25.09 -7.78
C TYR A 138 -2.68 -24.49 -6.47
N THR A 139 -3.10 -23.23 -6.46
CA THR A 139 -3.73 -22.66 -5.28
C THR A 139 -5.24 -22.83 -5.34
N GLY A 140 -5.85 -23.35 -4.26
CA GLY A 140 -7.30 -23.45 -4.10
C GLY A 140 -7.97 -22.16 -3.61
N ILE A 141 -7.30 -21.00 -3.75
CA ILE A 141 -7.85 -19.71 -3.32
C ILE A 141 -8.78 -19.17 -4.38
N ASP A 142 -10.05 -18.99 -4.01
CA ASP A 142 -11.05 -18.36 -4.84
C ASP A 142 -10.78 -16.86 -5.00
N MET A 143 -10.90 -16.36 -6.21
CA MET A 143 -10.85 -14.93 -6.50
C MET A 143 -12.28 -14.37 -6.48
N PRO A 144 -12.62 -13.49 -5.52
CA PRO A 144 -13.97 -12.92 -5.47
C PRO A 144 -14.17 -11.98 -6.67
N VAL A 145 -15.33 -12.13 -7.34
CA VAL A 145 -15.73 -11.21 -8.40
C VAL A 145 -16.23 -9.89 -7.81
N PHE A 146 -17.04 -9.98 -6.74
CA PHE A 146 -17.46 -8.85 -5.92
C PHE A 146 -17.73 -9.32 -4.49
N ARG A 147 -17.69 -8.39 -3.53
CA ARG A 147 -17.88 -8.67 -2.10
C ARG A 147 -18.98 -7.79 -1.51
N TYR A 148 -19.53 -8.22 -0.38
CA TYR A 148 -20.57 -7.44 0.31
C TYR A 148 -20.14 -6.00 0.66
N ALA A 149 -18.85 -5.79 0.93
CA ALA A 149 -18.29 -4.44 1.14
C ALA A 149 -18.48 -3.53 -0.09
N ASP A 150 -18.43 -4.08 -1.31
CA ASP A 150 -18.67 -3.31 -2.53
C ASP A 150 -20.13 -2.88 -2.62
N VAL A 151 -21.06 -3.81 -2.33
CA VAL A 151 -22.50 -3.48 -2.28
C VAL A 151 -22.79 -2.37 -1.25
N LEU A 152 -22.16 -2.43 -0.08
CA LEU A 152 -22.33 -1.40 0.97
C LEU A 152 -21.80 -0.03 0.52
N LEU A 153 -20.62 -0.01 -0.11
CA LEU A 153 -20.01 1.25 -0.56
C LEU A 153 -20.70 1.82 -1.80
N CYS A 154 -21.18 0.99 -2.73
CA CYS A 154 -22.02 1.43 -3.83
C CYS A 154 -23.36 2.01 -3.35
N LEU A 155 -23.98 1.39 -2.35
CA LEU A 155 -25.20 1.93 -1.75
C LEU A 155 -24.92 3.26 -1.02
N ALA A 156 -23.82 3.36 -0.28
CA ALA A 156 -23.42 4.60 0.37
C ALA A 156 -23.22 5.73 -0.64
N GLU A 157 -22.54 5.45 -1.75
CA GLU A 157 -22.36 6.40 -2.85
C GLU A 157 -23.73 6.85 -3.40
N ALA A 158 -24.60 5.91 -3.76
CA ALA A 158 -25.91 6.23 -4.32
C ALA A 158 -26.79 7.07 -3.37
N LEU A 159 -26.75 6.79 -2.07
CA LEU A 159 -27.45 7.58 -1.06
C LEU A 159 -26.86 8.97 -0.93
N ASN A 160 -25.54 9.08 -0.92
CA ASN A 160 -24.88 10.38 -0.84
C ASN A 160 -25.21 11.26 -2.05
N GLU A 161 -25.20 10.70 -3.26
CA GLU A 161 -25.56 11.45 -4.47
C GLU A 161 -27.04 11.88 -4.50
N GLN A 162 -27.90 11.23 -3.71
CA GLN A 162 -29.29 11.66 -3.48
C GLN A 162 -29.46 12.67 -2.34
N GLY A 163 -28.35 13.15 -1.75
CA GLY A 163 -28.39 14.08 -0.60
C GLY A 163 -28.73 13.40 0.74
N ARG A 164 -28.75 12.08 0.80
CA ARG A 164 -29.03 11.28 2.02
C ARG A 164 -27.71 10.93 2.75
N THR A 165 -26.86 11.95 2.93
CA THR A 165 -25.52 11.82 3.52
C THR A 165 -25.50 11.11 4.88
N PRO A 166 -26.39 11.41 5.87
CA PRO A 166 -26.38 10.71 7.14
C PRO A 166 -26.64 9.20 7.04
N GLU A 167 -27.47 8.78 6.11
CA GLU A 167 -27.73 7.36 5.88
C GLU A 167 -26.52 6.68 5.20
N ALA A 168 -25.90 7.37 4.24
CA ALA A 168 -24.71 6.91 3.55
C ALA A 168 -23.55 6.62 4.52
N ILE A 169 -23.33 7.50 5.51
CA ILE A 169 -22.32 7.33 6.56
C ILE A 169 -22.51 6.00 7.28
N GLY A 170 -23.74 5.60 7.61
CA GLY A 170 -24.03 4.34 8.27
C GLY A 170 -23.56 3.11 7.49
N TYR A 171 -23.62 3.15 6.16
CA TYR A 171 -23.12 2.05 5.32
C TYR A 171 -21.60 2.02 5.19
N VAL A 172 -20.95 3.18 5.11
CA VAL A 172 -19.50 3.28 5.17
C VAL A 172 -18.98 2.75 6.51
N ASN A 173 -19.65 3.12 7.62
CA ASN A 173 -19.25 2.71 8.96
C ASN A 173 -19.33 1.18 9.16
N LYS A 174 -20.25 0.47 8.52
CA LYS A 174 -20.26 -1.01 8.56
C LYS A 174 -18.96 -1.61 7.99
N VAL A 175 -18.39 -0.99 6.97
CA VAL A 175 -17.10 -1.44 6.40
C VAL A 175 -15.95 -1.07 7.33
N ARG A 176 -15.96 0.14 7.90
CA ARG A 176 -14.94 0.66 8.81
C ARG A 176 -14.89 -0.10 10.13
N ASP A 177 -16.07 -0.40 10.74
CA ASP A 177 -16.20 -1.20 11.96
C ASP A 177 -15.60 -2.60 11.76
N ARG A 178 -16.00 -3.30 10.69
CA ARG A 178 -15.41 -4.60 10.36
C ARG A 178 -13.88 -4.52 10.16
N ALA A 179 -13.36 -3.43 9.61
CA ALA A 179 -11.93 -3.21 9.40
C ALA A 179 -11.17 -2.83 10.69
N GLY A 180 -11.88 -2.51 11.78
CA GLY A 180 -11.29 -2.09 13.05
C GLY A 180 -10.67 -0.70 12.99
N VAL A 181 -11.24 0.22 12.18
CA VAL A 181 -10.85 1.62 12.09
C VAL A 181 -11.96 2.52 12.60
N ALA A 182 -11.61 3.71 13.08
CA ALA A 182 -12.59 4.67 13.61
C ALA A 182 -13.70 4.96 12.59
N GLU A 183 -14.94 4.92 13.04
CA GLU A 183 -16.11 5.27 12.24
C GLU A 183 -16.08 6.75 11.81
N LEU A 184 -16.74 7.05 10.70
CA LEU A 184 -17.02 8.44 10.32
C LEU A 184 -17.87 9.11 11.40
N ASP A 185 -17.64 10.38 11.62
CA ASP A 185 -18.26 11.20 12.68
C ASP A 185 -17.96 10.76 14.12
N SER A 186 -16.97 9.88 14.33
CA SER A 186 -16.61 9.45 15.68
C SER A 186 -15.54 10.33 16.35
N ASN A 187 -14.82 11.13 15.60
CA ASN A 187 -13.80 12.06 16.10
C ASN A 187 -13.47 13.14 15.05
N THR A 188 -12.61 14.11 15.42
CA THR A 188 -12.25 15.24 14.56
C THR A 188 -11.60 14.85 13.22
N TRP A 189 -10.92 13.72 13.14
CA TRP A 189 -10.28 13.23 11.90
C TRP A 189 -11.27 12.57 10.96
N THR A 190 -12.37 12.10 11.50
CA THR A 190 -13.41 11.35 10.77
C THR A 190 -14.68 12.16 10.56
N ALA A 191 -14.74 13.38 11.07
CA ALA A 191 -15.89 14.27 10.88
C ALA A 191 -16.18 14.52 9.40
N VAL A 192 -17.45 14.40 9.00
CA VAL A 192 -17.91 14.56 7.62
C VAL A 192 -18.48 15.95 7.44
N GLU A 193 -17.92 16.71 6.50
CA GLU A 193 -18.29 18.11 6.23
C GLU A 193 -19.30 18.25 5.06
N GLY A 194 -20.17 17.27 4.88
CA GLY A 194 -21.23 17.30 3.87
C GLY A 194 -21.02 16.32 2.71
N GLN A 195 -21.82 16.49 1.66
CA GLN A 195 -21.94 15.55 0.55
C GLN A 195 -20.62 15.35 -0.20
N ASP A 196 -19.91 16.44 -0.53
CA ASP A 196 -18.69 16.37 -1.32
C ASP A 196 -17.53 15.75 -0.53
N ASP A 197 -17.42 16.06 0.76
CA ASP A 197 -16.45 15.40 1.65
C ASP A 197 -16.74 13.91 1.79
N LEU A 198 -18.01 13.53 1.99
CA LEU A 198 -18.37 12.11 2.06
C LEU A 198 -18.08 11.38 0.73
N ARG A 199 -18.33 12.01 -0.43
CA ARG A 199 -17.98 11.44 -1.72
C ARG A 199 -16.49 11.09 -1.79
N GLN A 200 -15.62 12.02 -1.37
CA GLN A 200 -14.18 11.77 -1.35
C GLN A 200 -13.79 10.67 -0.37
N ARG A 201 -14.44 10.62 0.80
CA ARG A 201 -14.21 9.55 1.79
C ARG A 201 -14.65 8.17 1.30
N ILE A 202 -15.75 8.09 0.55
CA ILE A 202 -16.19 6.84 -0.09
C ILE A 202 -15.16 6.36 -1.13
N ILE A 203 -14.65 7.26 -1.94
CA ILE A 203 -13.58 6.97 -2.91
C ILE A 203 -12.35 6.42 -2.19
N ASP A 204 -11.89 7.09 -1.14
CA ASP A 204 -10.75 6.66 -0.35
C ASP A 204 -10.99 5.31 0.35
N GLU A 205 -12.19 5.11 0.92
CA GLU A 205 -12.57 3.87 1.56
C GLU A 205 -12.54 2.68 0.59
N LYS A 206 -13.05 2.86 -0.63
CA LYS A 206 -12.96 1.84 -1.70
C LYS A 206 -11.49 1.54 -2.05
N HIS A 207 -10.62 2.54 -2.14
CA HIS A 207 -9.19 2.33 -2.38
C HIS A 207 -8.52 1.48 -1.28
N TRP A 208 -8.86 1.73 -0.02
CA TRP A 208 -8.29 0.94 1.09
C TRP A 208 -8.88 -0.46 1.17
N GLU A 209 -10.16 -0.61 0.90
CA GLU A 209 -10.86 -1.88 1.00
C GLU A 209 -10.49 -2.83 -0.15
N PHE A 210 -10.39 -2.31 -1.37
CA PHE A 210 -10.20 -3.13 -2.58
C PHE A 210 -8.77 -3.09 -3.13
N ALA A 211 -7.82 -2.52 -2.41
CA ALA A 211 -6.42 -2.55 -2.80
C ALA A 211 -5.95 -4.00 -3.06
N GLY A 212 -5.38 -4.24 -4.23
CA GLY A 212 -4.93 -5.57 -4.67
C GLY A 212 -6.03 -6.52 -5.14
N GLU A 213 -7.28 -6.07 -5.26
CA GLU A 213 -8.35 -6.82 -5.90
C GLU A 213 -8.47 -6.43 -7.37
N SER A 214 -8.85 -7.39 -8.21
CA SER A 214 -9.02 -7.14 -9.64
C SER A 214 -10.39 -6.54 -9.94
N GLY A 215 -10.47 -5.63 -10.89
CA GLY A 215 -11.69 -5.22 -11.58
C GLY A 215 -12.27 -3.91 -11.07
N THR A 216 -13.08 -3.93 -10.03
CA THR A 216 -14.00 -2.84 -9.68
C THR A 216 -13.33 -1.48 -9.42
N LEU A 217 -12.15 -1.47 -8.83
CA LEU A 217 -11.49 -0.21 -8.46
C LEU A 217 -11.02 0.60 -9.68
N TYR A 218 -10.57 -0.07 -10.73
CA TYR A 218 -10.13 0.61 -11.96
C TYR A 218 -11.32 1.27 -12.68
N GLU A 219 -12.42 0.54 -12.84
CA GLU A 219 -13.65 1.06 -13.43
C GLU A 219 -14.22 2.23 -12.60
N ASP A 220 -14.17 2.12 -11.29
CA ASP A 220 -14.59 3.20 -10.39
C ASP A 220 -13.70 4.44 -10.54
N GLU A 221 -12.37 4.30 -10.59
CA GLU A 221 -11.45 5.42 -10.83
C GLU A 221 -11.74 6.14 -12.16
N LEU A 222 -12.05 5.36 -13.22
CA LEU A 222 -12.44 5.93 -14.52
C LEU A 222 -13.79 6.66 -14.44
N ARG A 223 -14.79 6.03 -13.81
CA ARG A 223 -16.14 6.57 -13.66
C ARG A 223 -16.16 7.87 -12.84
N TRP A 224 -15.35 7.94 -11.78
CA TRP A 224 -15.20 9.13 -10.98
C TRP A 224 -14.31 10.22 -11.60
N GLY A 225 -13.60 9.90 -12.68
CA GLY A 225 -12.64 10.81 -13.30
C GLY A 225 -11.37 11.05 -12.47
N VAL A 226 -11.07 10.19 -11.50
CA VAL A 226 -9.91 10.36 -10.60
C VAL A 226 -8.69 9.53 -11.00
N TRP A 227 -8.82 8.67 -12.01
CA TRP A 227 -7.79 7.73 -12.45
C TRP A 227 -6.46 8.42 -12.77
N HIS A 228 -6.48 9.49 -13.55
CA HIS A 228 -5.28 10.25 -13.89
C HIS A 228 -4.59 10.82 -12.66
N GLN A 229 -5.35 11.49 -11.79
CA GLN A 229 -4.79 12.05 -10.56
C GLN A 229 -4.23 10.97 -9.61
N ARG A 230 -4.92 9.85 -9.48
CA ARG A 230 -4.55 8.77 -8.57
C ARG A 230 -3.37 7.94 -9.07
N ARG A 231 -3.31 7.64 -10.36
CA ARG A 231 -2.29 6.77 -10.95
C ARG A 231 -1.07 7.51 -11.47
N PHE A 232 -1.24 8.76 -11.89
CA PHE A 232 -0.17 9.54 -12.53
C PHE A 232 0.11 10.86 -11.81
N LEU A 233 -0.53 11.10 -10.68
CA LEU A 233 -0.37 12.32 -9.85
C LEU A 233 -0.59 13.62 -10.64
N GLY A 234 -1.43 13.57 -11.67
CA GLY A 234 -1.79 14.72 -12.49
C GLY A 234 -0.72 15.17 -13.49
N SER A 235 0.27 14.30 -13.81
CA SER A 235 1.28 14.63 -14.83
C SER A 235 0.66 14.89 -16.20
N ALA A 236 1.26 15.78 -17.00
CA ALA A 236 0.78 16.06 -18.34
C ALA A 236 0.92 14.86 -19.29
N PRO A 237 0.10 14.77 -20.35
CA PRO A 237 0.22 13.71 -21.34
C PRO A 237 1.62 13.63 -21.94
N GLY A 238 2.22 12.44 -21.92
CA GLY A 238 3.57 12.18 -22.41
C GLY A 238 4.70 12.50 -21.43
N GLU A 239 4.40 13.14 -20.30
CA GLU A 239 5.37 13.42 -19.26
C GLU A 239 5.54 12.28 -18.27
N GLN A 240 6.74 12.15 -17.70
CA GLN A 240 7.00 11.22 -16.63
C GLN A 240 6.35 11.70 -15.33
N SER A 241 5.56 10.84 -14.73
CA SER A 241 4.95 11.09 -13.44
C SER A 241 5.91 10.84 -12.29
N GLU A 242 5.70 11.51 -11.16
CA GLU A 242 6.29 11.10 -9.88
C GLU A 242 5.79 9.74 -9.39
N ALA A 243 4.70 9.22 -9.94
CA ALA A 243 4.26 7.84 -9.71
C ALA A 243 5.14 6.85 -10.49
N GLY A 244 5.25 5.64 -9.97
CA GLY A 244 6.01 4.56 -10.61
C GLY A 244 6.84 3.76 -9.62
N LEU A 245 7.74 2.94 -10.15
CA LEU A 245 8.60 2.09 -9.36
C LEU A 245 9.78 2.88 -8.80
N LYS A 246 9.83 3.01 -7.48
CA LYS A 246 10.89 3.73 -6.78
C LYS A 246 11.92 2.79 -6.17
N GLN A 247 13.15 3.24 -6.11
CA GLN A 247 14.19 2.61 -5.29
C GLN A 247 13.95 2.92 -3.79
N VAL A 248 14.67 2.24 -2.90
CA VAL A 248 14.57 2.45 -1.44
C VAL A 248 14.77 3.92 -1.07
N TRP A 249 15.72 4.61 -1.71
CA TRP A 249 16.00 6.03 -1.51
C TRP A 249 15.08 6.97 -2.29
N GLY A 250 13.95 6.46 -2.82
CA GLY A 250 12.90 7.28 -3.42
C GLY A 250 13.13 7.72 -4.86
N GLU A 251 14.26 7.37 -5.48
CA GLU A 251 14.50 7.62 -6.90
C GLU A 251 13.53 6.82 -7.76
N ASN A 252 12.87 7.47 -8.69
CA ASN A 252 11.90 6.83 -9.58
C ASN A 252 12.62 6.22 -10.80
N VAL A 253 12.78 4.90 -10.80
CA VAL A 253 13.51 4.17 -11.85
C VAL A 253 12.62 3.65 -12.98
N ALA A 254 11.30 3.70 -12.79
CA ALA A 254 10.33 3.35 -13.82
C ALA A 254 9.07 4.22 -13.63
N PRO A 255 9.14 5.52 -13.97
CA PRO A 255 8.01 6.42 -13.84
C PRO A 255 6.88 6.00 -14.75
N TYR A 256 5.65 6.19 -14.29
CA TYR A 256 4.49 6.03 -15.15
C TYR A 256 4.37 7.23 -16.09
N ILE A 257 3.87 6.97 -17.28
CA ILE A 257 3.62 8.01 -18.28
C ILE A 257 2.13 8.00 -18.60
N TYR A 258 1.49 9.14 -18.37
CA TYR A 258 0.10 9.32 -18.75
C TYR A 258 0.01 9.57 -20.27
N ALA A 259 -0.70 8.72 -20.97
CA ALA A 259 -0.76 8.81 -22.43
C ALA A 259 -1.80 9.84 -22.92
N GLY A 260 -2.77 10.21 -22.11
CA GLY A 260 -3.78 11.24 -22.40
C GLY A 260 -5.21 10.78 -22.08
N ASP A 261 -6.15 11.70 -22.20
CA ASP A 261 -7.55 11.50 -21.79
C ASP A 261 -8.29 10.42 -22.58
N TYR A 262 -7.77 10.01 -23.73
CA TYR A 262 -8.33 8.88 -24.48
C TYR A 262 -8.27 7.56 -23.67
N CYS A 263 -7.39 7.44 -22.70
CA CYS A 263 -7.30 6.29 -21.80
C CYS A 263 -8.55 6.09 -20.92
N TYR A 264 -9.38 7.13 -20.77
CA TYR A 264 -10.70 7.02 -20.12
C TYR A 264 -11.76 6.34 -20.98
N ARG A 265 -11.46 6.02 -22.23
CA ARG A 265 -12.39 5.41 -23.18
C ARG A 265 -11.78 4.15 -23.75
N TRP A 266 -12.58 3.11 -23.86
CA TRP A 266 -12.18 1.92 -24.58
C TRP A 266 -12.02 2.28 -26.07
N ALA A 267 -10.91 1.86 -26.65
CA ALA A 267 -10.73 1.99 -28.09
C ALA A 267 -11.84 1.20 -28.82
N VAL A 268 -12.59 1.86 -29.65
CA VAL A 268 -13.49 1.16 -30.58
C VAL A 268 -12.61 0.48 -31.64
N PRO A 269 -12.68 -0.86 -31.84
CA PRO A 269 -11.91 -1.51 -32.88
C PRO A 269 -12.22 -0.83 -34.20
N GLN A 270 -11.21 -0.38 -34.91
CA GLN A 270 -11.40 0.06 -36.31
C GLN A 270 -11.64 -1.19 -37.15
N SER A 271 -12.79 -1.23 -37.78
CA SER A 271 -13.17 -2.29 -38.75
C SER A 271 -12.31 -2.23 -39.99
#